data_63343e9e3547ff01e252c525cda0378f
#
_entry.id   63343e9e3547ff01e252c525cda0378f
#
_cell.length_a   1.000
_cell.length_b   1.000
_cell.length_c   1.000
_cell.angle_alpha   90.00
_cell.angle_beta   90.00
_cell.angle_gamma   90.00
#
_symmetry.space_group_name_H-M   'P 1'
#
loop_
_entity.id
_entity.type
_entity.pdbx_description
1 polymer ?
#
loop_
_entity_poly.entity_id
_entity_poly.type
_entity_poly.pdbx_seq_one_letter_code
_entity_poly.pdbx_strand_id
1 'polypeptide(L)'
;MKQLRFFFILMAWVCIHTAWGQVSTSSDPLYGKRIGAIGDSYVRNHREPVEYTWRYKFAKKHGMQYFNYGRNGNCVAMPRARFGEAMYKRYKEMTDSLDYVVVIAGHNDASLLDSIGIDNYKEKLGILCEGLIEKYPSAKLFFFICWTRKNFSGSAAEKVVDATLEVCGRYSIPVFDAARKGNIFAQSGAFRKIYFQNEGVNDTAHLNAKGHDRFLPCAEAFLLQY
;
A
#
# COMPACT_ATOMS: atom_id res chain seq x y z
N MET A 1 -60.02 60.51 -17.68
CA MET A 1 -59.01 59.63 -18.26
C MET A 1 -58.04 59.31 -17.13
N LYS A 2 -58.12 58.07 -16.56
CA LYS A 2 -57.34 57.66 -15.45
C LYS A 2 -56.13 56.82 -15.96
N GLN A 3 -54.90 57.31 -15.72
CA GLN A 3 -53.70 56.58 -16.09
C GLN A 3 -53.42 55.55 -15.00
N LEU A 4 -53.30 54.27 -15.38
CA LEU A 4 -52.97 53.13 -14.58
C LEU A 4 -51.43 52.97 -14.58
N ARG A 5 -50.77 53.19 -13.44
CA ARG A 5 -49.33 52.99 -13.27
C ARG A 5 -49.08 51.53 -12.85
N PHE A 6 -48.46 50.76 -13.74
CA PHE A 6 -47.97 49.42 -13.45
C PHE A 6 -46.65 49.54 -12.67
N PHE A 7 -46.66 49.04 -11.43
CA PHE A 7 -45.43 48.82 -10.65
C PHE A 7 -44.87 47.43 -10.99
N PHE A 8 -43.70 47.39 -11.62
CA PHE A 8 -42.90 46.16 -11.76
C PHE A 8 -42.12 45.94 -10.49
N ILE A 9 -42.46 44.90 -9.73
CA ILE A 9 -41.65 44.41 -8.60
C ILE A 9 -40.62 43.45 -9.18
N LEU A 10 -39.35 43.88 -9.21
CA LEU A 10 -38.21 43.05 -9.58
C LEU A 10 -37.87 42.18 -8.36
N MET A 11 -38.27 40.90 -8.36
CA MET A 11 -37.78 39.92 -7.40
C MET A 11 -36.35 39.52 -7.76
N ALA A 12 -35.38 40.05 -7.04
CA ALA A 12 -34.01 39.60 -7.11
C ALA A 12 -33.89 38.22 -6.40
N TRP A 13 -33.71 37.16 -7.18
CA TRP A 13 -33.35 35.84 -6.67
C TRP A 13 -31.89 35.89 -6.24
N VAL A 14 -31.67 35.98 -4.95
CA VAL A 14 -30.34 35.76 -4.35
C VAL A 14 -30.10 34.27 -4.32
N CYS A 15 -29.32 33.75 -5.30
CA CYS A 15 -28.78 32.40 -5.24
C CYS A 15 -27.75 32.33 -4.13
N ILE A 16 -28.16 31.89 -2.96
CA ILE A 16 -27.22 31.49 -1.89
C ILE A 16 -26.63 30.16 -2.33
N HIS A 17 -25.45 30.19 -2.94
CA HIS A 17 -24.62 29.01 -3.14
C HIS A 17 -24.03 28.65 -1.77
N THR A 18 -24.73 27.83 -1.02
CA THR A 18 -24.13 27.12 0.10
C THR A 18 -23.08 26.17 -0.47
N ALA A 19 -21.82 26.53 -0.34
CA ALA A 19 -20.72 25.62 -0.52
C ALA A 19 -20.89 24.52 0.54
N TRP A 20 -21.47 23.41 0.14
CA TRP A 20 -21.46 22.20 0.92
C TRP A 20 -20.04 21.67 0.89
N GLY A 21 -19.21 22.16 1.83
CA GLY A 21 -18.01 21.45 2.18
C GLY A 21 -18.45 20.04 2.55
N GLN A 22 -17.99 19.04 1.80
CA GLN A 22 -18.15 17.64 2.21
C GLN A 22 -17.43 17.48 3.56
N VAL A 23 -18.16 17.72 4.63
CA VAL A 23 -17.81 17.18 5.94
C VAL A 23 -17.88 15.67 5.71
N SER A 24 -16.73 15.00 5.72
CA SER A 24 -16.69 13.55 5.70
C SER A 24 -17.48 13.09 6.91
N THR A 25 -18.69 12.64 6.65
CA THR A 25 -19.59 12.20 7.71
C THR A 25 -19.00 10.97 8.36
N SER A 26 -19.16 10.86 9.67
CA SER A 26 -18.78 9.73 10.54
C SER A 26 -19.38 8.35 10.15
N SER A 27 -19.82 8.18 8.91
CA SER A 27 -20.44 6.95 8.40
C SER A 27 -19.44 5.96 7.79
N ASP A 28 -18.21 6.37 7.45
CA ASP A 28 -17.19 5.44 6.96
C ASP A 28 -16.66 4.60 8.13
N PRO A 29 -16.80 3.26 8.11
CA PRO A 29 -16.37 2.39 9.21
C PRO A 29 -14.86 2.43 9.45
N LEU A 30 -14.08 2.99 8.52
CA LEU A 30 -12.63 3.16 8.64
C LEU A 30 -12.23 4.53 9.20
N TYR A 31 -13.18 5.48 9.31
CA TYR A 31 -12.88 6.83 9.80
C TYR A 31 -12.26 6.80 11.20
N GLY A 32 -11.15 7.51 11.37
CA GLY A 32 -10.41 7.56 12.64
C GLY A 32 -9.53 6.34 12.93
N LYS A 33 -9.67 5.24 12.16
CA LYS A 33 -8.83 4.05 12.31
C LYS A 33 -7.37 4.34 11.98
N ARG A 34 -6.48 3.52 12.51
CA ARG A 34 -5.03 3.65 12.37
C ARG A 34 -4.48 2.54 11.50
N ILE A 35 -3.81 2.90 10.40
CA ILE A 35 -3.19 1.95 9.48
C ILE A 35 -1.68 2.15 9.44
N GLY A 36 -0.93 1.10 9.75
CA GLY A 36 0.53 1.05 9.64
C GLY A 36 0.96 0.20 8.45
N ALA A 37 1.92 0.70 7.66
CA ALA A 37 2.53 -0.07 6.60
C ALA A 37 4.01 -0.31 6.89
N ILE A 38 4.43 -1.59 6.98
CA ILE A 38 5.83 -2.00 7.12
C ILE A 38 6.31 -2.67 5.85
N GLY A 39 7.54 -2.38 5.46
CA GLY A 39 8.10 -2.96 4.25
C GLY A 39 9.43 -2.35 3.83
N ASP A 40 9.75 -2.56 2.58
CA ASP A 40 10.96 -2.06 1.93
C ASP A 40 10.73 -0.74 1.16
N SER A 41 11.40 -0.57 0.01
CA SER A 41 11.26 0.60 -0.84
C SER A 41 9.86 0.75 -1.46
N TYR A 42 9.11 -0.32 -1.58
CA TYR A 42 7.71 -0.25 -2.02
C TYR A 42 6.83 0.46 -0.99
N VAL A 43 7.14 0.34 0.30
CA VAL A 43 6.43 1.07 1.37
C VAL A 43 7.01 2.47 1.55
N ARG A 44 8.35 2.62 1.53
CA ARG A 44 9.01 3.94 1.64
C ARG A 44 8.71 4.87 0.46
N ASN A 45 8.30 4.31 -0.67
CA ASN A 45 8.12 4.95 -1.97
C ASN A 45 9.44 5.38 -2.63
N HIS A 46 10.50 4.65 -2.36
CA HIS A 46 11.84 4.84 -2.93
C HIS A 46 12.32 6.29 -2.82
N ARG A 47 12.23 7.09 -3.90
CA ARG A 47 12.69 8.49 -3.97
C ARG A 47 11.56 9.52 -3.95
N GLU A 48 10.33 9.09 -4.19
CA GLU A 48 9.17 9.98 -4.26
C GLU A 48 8.48 10.13 -2.88
N PRO A 49 7.64 11.17 -2.72
CA PRO A 49 6.85 11.38 -1.51
C PRO A 49 5.94 10.19 -1.19
N VAL A 50 5.80 9.89 0.10
CA VAL A 50 4.93 8.82 0.60
C VAL A 50 3.45 9.09 0.27
N GLU A 51 3.09 10.34 0.17
CA GLU A 51 1.75 10.84 -0.14
C GLU A 51 1.26 10.38 -1.52
N TYR A 52 2.15 10.04 -2.42
CA TYR A 52 1.81 9.49 -3.74
C TYR A 52 1.41 8.03 -3.69
N THR A 53 1.69 7.32 -2.60
CA THR A 53 1.41 5.89 -2.50
C THR A 53 -0.07 5.58 -2.38
N TRP A 54 -0.50 4.47 -2.95
CA TRP A 54 -1.86 3.98 -2.85
C TRP A 54 -2.31 3.80 -1.38
N ARG A 55 -1.40 3.44 -0.49
CA ARG A 55 -1.69 3.25 0.95
C ARG A 55 -2.04 4.55 1.66
N TYR A 56 -1.24 5.59 1.42
CA TYR A 56 -1.54 6.91 1.94
C TYR A 56 -2.87 7.45 1.38
N LYS A 57 -3.07 7.31 0.05
CA LYS A 57 -4.32 7.73 -0.62
C LYS A 57 -5.54 6.97 -0.10
N PHE A 58 -5.41 5.65 0.12
CA PHE A 58 -6.45 4.84 0.78
C PHE A 58 -6.77 5.39 2.17
N ALA A 59 -5.75 5.55 3.02
CA ALA A 59 -5.94 6.07 4.36
C ALA A 59 -6.61 7.45 4.36
N LYS A 60 -6.14 8.36 3.49
CA LYS A 60 -6.72 9.70 3.37
C LYS A 60 -8.18 9.67 2.89
N LYS A 61 -8.48 8.84 1.91
CA LYS A 61 -9.84 8.67 1.37
C LYS A 61 -10.84 8.25 2.45
N HIS A 62 -10.43 7.36 3.34
CA HIS A 62 -11.25 6.80 4.41
C HIS A 62 -11.08 7.52 5.77
N GLY A 63 -10.40 8.65 5.82
CA GLY A 63 -10.20 9.41 7.05
C GLY A 63 -9.37 8.68 8.13
N MET A 64 -8.52 7.73 7.71
CA MET A 64 -7.62 6.99 8.60
C MET A 64 -6.32 7.76 8.91
N GLN A 65 -5.69 7.43 10.03
CA GLN A 65 -4.33 7.87 10.34
C GLN A 65 -3.31 6.88 9.74
N TYR A 66 -2.40 7.38 8.89
CA TYR A 66 -1.40 6.55 8.20
C TYR A 66 -0.02 6.65 8.85
N PHE A 67 0.61 5.50 9.08
CA PHE A 67 1.96 5.36 9.61
C PHE A 67 2.85 4.59 8.62
N ASN A 68 4.00 5.15 8.25
CA ASN A 68 4.91 4.55 7.28
C ASN A 68 6.19 4.04 7.97
N TYR A 69 6.40 2.73 7.91
CA TYR A 69 7.60 2.03 8.41
C TYR A 69 8.40 1.39 7.27
N GLY A 70 8.33 1.98 6.08
CA GLY A 70 9.13 1.56 4.92
C GLY A 70 10.60 1.93 5.06
N ARG A 71 11.49 1.03 4.63
CA ARG A 71 12.93 1.26 4.61
C ARG A 71 13.52 0.72 3.31
N ASN A 72 14.06 1.60 2.46
CA ASN A 72 14.65 1.19 1.17
C ASN A 72 15.61 0.01 1.35
N GLY A 73 15.54 -0.98 0.45
CA GLY A 73 16.44 -2.13 0.42
C GLY A 73 16.28 -3.13 1.56
N ASN A 74 15.29 -2.97 2.44
CA ASN A 74 15.09 -3.86 3.58
C ASN A 74 14.63 -5.26 3.15
N CYS A 75 15.16 -6.28 3.78
CA CYS A 75 14.73 -7.68 3.65
C CYS A 75 13.89 -8.13 4.84
N VAL A 76 13.08 -9.14 4.64
CA VAL A 76 12.37 -9.84 5.72
C VAL A 76 13.38 -10.61 6.57
N ALA A 77 14.24 -11.40 5.91
CA ALA A 77 14.99 -12.48 6.56
C ALA A 77 16.39 -12.10 7.04
N MET A 78 17.00 -11.05 6.46
CA MET A 78 18.37 -10.70 6.84
C MET A 78 18.59 -9.19 6.99
N PRO A 79 19.45 -8.77 7.95
CA PRO A 79 19.89 -7.38 8.02
C PRO A 79 20.80 -7.07 6.83
N ARG A 80 20.86 -5.80 6.45
CA ARG A 80 21.77 -5.30 5.40
C ARG A 80 22.48 -4.08 5.94
N ALA A 81 23.80 -4.07 5.96
CA ALA A 81 24.63 -3.02 6.59
C ALA A 81 24.17 -1.59 6.22
N ARG A 82 23.87 -1.34 4.95
CA ARG A 82 23.40 -0.04 4.47
C ARG A 82 21.90 0.24 4.77
N PHE A 83 21.09 -0.80 4.94
CA PHE A 83 19.64 -0.73 5.02
C PHE A 83 19.07 -1.14 6.37
N GLY A 84 19.96 -1.45 7.31
CA GLY A 84 19.66 -1.72 8.71
C GLY A 84 19.08 -3.09 8.99
N GLU A 85 18.45 -3.22 10.13
CA GLU A 85 17.95 -4.47 10.70
C GLU A 85 16.86 -5.12 9.81
N ALA A 86 16.76 -6.45 9.87
CA ALA A 86 15.78 -7.22 9.13
C ALA A 86 14.33 -6.93 9.59
N MET A 87 13.37 -7.05 8.66
CA MET A 87 11.99 -6.68 8.91
C MET A 87 11.36 -7.54 10.03
N TYR A 88 11.73 -8.82 10.13
CA TYR A 88 11.24 -9.72 11.18
C TYR A 88 11.59 -9.28 12.62
N LYS A 89 12.48 -8.30 12.77
CA LYS A 89 12.78 -7.64 14.05
C LYS A 89 12.20 -6.23 14.13
N ARG A 90 12.12 -5.53 12.99
CA ARG A 90 11.75 -4.11 12.93
C ARG A 90 10.27 -3.82 13.24
N TYR A 91 9.37 -4.81 13.16
CA TYR A 91 7.98 -4.59 13.52
C TYR A 91 7.83 -4.07 14.97
N LYS A 92 8.82 -4.33 15.84
CA LYS A 92 8.86 -3.83 17.22
C LYS A 92 8.97 -2.31 17.32
N GLU A 93 9.52 -1.65 16.27
CA GLU A 93 9.65 -0.19 16.18
C GLU A 93 8.32 0.52 15.81
N MET A 94 7.31 -0.24 15.39
CA MET A 94 6.01 0.31 15.02
C MET A 94 5.24 0.77 16.27
N THR A 95 4.36 1.77 16.11
CA THR A 95 3.50 2.25 17.20
C THR A 95 2.66 1.11 17.81
N ASP A 96 2.35 1.21 19.10
CA ASP A 96 1.71 0.12 19.84
C ASP A 96 0.22 -0.08 19.53
N SER A 97 -0.40 0.81 18.81
CA SER A 97 -1.83 0.75 18.53
C SER A 97 -2.11 0.97 17.05
N LEU A 98 -2.51 -0.08 16.35
CA LEU A 98 -2.97 -0.05 14.96
C LEU A 98 -4.25 -0.88 14.83
N ASP A 99 -5.15 -0.46 13.95
CA ASP A 99 -6.34 -1.21 13.56
C ASP A 99 -6.09 -2.05 12.31
N TYR A 100 -5.15 -1.60 11.46
CA TYR A 100 -4.76 -2.23 10.20
C TYR A 100 -3.25 -2.25 10.07
N VAL A 101 -2.70 -3.40 9.69
CA VAL A 101 -1.28 -3.55 9.36
C VAL A 101 -1.13 -4.09 7.95
N VAL A 102 -0.39 -3.39 7.13
CA VAL A 102 -0.06 -3.80 5.75
C VAL A 102 1.43 -4.10 5.66
N VAL A 103 1.77 -5.32 5.28
CA VAL A 103 3.15 -5.72 5.00
C VAL A 103 3.37 -5.77 3.50
N ILE A 104 4.44 -5.14 3.00
CA ILE A 104 4.87 -5.25 1.60
C ILE A 104 6.35 -5.61 1.58
N ALA A 105 6.68 -6.83 1.18
CA ALA A 105 8.05 -7.31 1.28
C ALA A 105 8.33 -8.51 0.37
N GLY A 106 9.57 -9.03 0.44
CA GLY A 106 10.02 -10.21 -0.28
C GLY A 106 10.81 -9.88 -1.56
N HIS A 107 10.68 -8.69 -2.13
CA HIS A 107 11.38 -8.33 -3.36
C HIS A 107 12.91 -8.33 -3.20
N ASN A 108 13.40 -7.75 -2.10
CA ASN A 108 14.83 -7.75 -1.81
C ASN A 108 15.34 -9.14 -1.39
N ASP A 109 14.50 -9.92 -0.68
CA ASP A 109 14.82 -11.29 -0.30
C ASP A 109 14.97 -12.17 -1.54
N ALA A 110 14.10 -12.02 -2.54
CA ALA A 110 14.22 -12.71 -3.83
C ALA A 110 15.55 -12.41 -4.54
N SER A 111 16.02 -11.15 -4.47
CA SER A 111 17.28 -10.73 -5.07
C SER A 111 18.51 -11.32 -4.35
N LEU A 112 18.36 -11.82 -3.15
CA LEU A 112 19.40 -12.34 -2.28
C LEU A 112 19.11 -13.79 -1.85
N LEU A 113 18.21 -14.49 -2.56
CA LEU A 113 17.70 -15.79 -2.14
C LEU A 113 18.80 -16.85 -2.00
N ASP A 114 19.82 -16.80 -2.84
CA ASP A 114 20.98 -17.70 -2.77
C ASP A 114 21.78 -17.55 -1.45
N SER A 115 21.81 -16.33 -0.91
CA SER A 115 22.46 -16.04 0.38
C SER A 115 21.55 -16.26 1.58
N ILE A 116 20.24 -16.04 1.42
CA ILE A 116 19.25 -16.16 2.50
C ILE A 116 18.85 -17.63 2.70
N GLY A 117 18.59 -18.35 1.63
CA GLY A 117 17.93 -19.64 1.62
C GLY A 117 16.41 -19.53 1.81
N ILE A 118 15.66 -20.35 1.08
CA ILE A 118 14.19 -20.29 1.11
C ILE A 118 13.61 -20.68 2.48
N ASP A 119 14.23 -21.66 3.15
CA ASP A 119 13.76 -22.13 4.45
C ASP A 119 13.98 -21.06 5.54
N ASN A 120 15.14 -20.39 5.52
CA ASN A 120 15.37 -19.26 6.41
C ASN A 120 14.43 -18.08 6.12
N TYR A 121 14.11 -17.81 4.83
CA TYR A 121 13.08 -16.82 4.49
C TYR A 121 11.73 -17.18 5.13
N LYS A 122 11.27 -18.44 4.97
CA LYS A 122 10.02 -18.93 5.57
C LYS A 122 10.02 -18.81 7.09
N GLU A 123 11.10 -19.20 7.74
CA GLU A 123 11.26 -19.11 9.19
C GLU A 123 11.12 -17.65 9.66
N LYS A 124 11.87 -16.74 9.05
CA LYS A 124 11.87 -15.32 9.47
C LYS A 124 10.55 -14.62 9.14
N LEU A 125 9.90 -14.99 8.04
CA LEU A 125 8.56 -14.52 7.72
C LEU A 125 7.55 -15.03 8.77
N GLY A 126 7.65 -16.28 9.21
CA GLY A 126 6.84 -16.82 10.30
C GLY A 126 7.00 -16.01 11.59
N ILE A 127 8.24 -15.73 11.99
CA ILE A 127 8.53 -14.88 13.16
C ILE A 127 7.91 -13.47 13.02
N LEU A 128 7.94 -12.89 11.80
CA LEU A 128 7.30 -11.61 11.54
C LEU A 128 5.77 -11.71 11.70
N CYS A 129 5.15 -12.75 11.15
CA CYS A 129 3.71 -12.96 11.24
C CYS A 129 3.27 -13.13 12.71
N GLU A 130 3.92 -14.01 13.45
CA GLU A 130 3.66 -14.23 14.89
C GLU A 130 3.82 -12.94 15.68
N GLY A 131 4.93 -12.23 15.47
CA GLY A 131 5.21 -11.00 16.19
C GLY A 131 4.21 -9.88 15.88
N LEU A 132 3.69 -9.81 14.67
CA LEU A 132 2.63 -8.85 14.31
C LEU A 132 1.29 -9.23 14.94
N ILE A 133 0.94 -10.52 14.96
CA ILE A 133 -0.28 -11.02 15.61
C ILE A 133 -0.23 -10.74 17.12
N GLU A 134 0.87 -11.06 17.78
CA GLU A 134 1.04 -10.80 19.22
C GLU A 134 1.02 -9.30 19.56
N LYS A 135 1.66 -8.48 18.72
CA LYS A 135 1.68 -7.02 18.94
C LYS A 135 0.34 -6.36 18.67
N TYR A 136 -0.44 -6.88 17.71
CA TYR A 136 -1.70 -6.28 17.25
C TYR A 136 -2.84 -7.29 17.22
N PRO A 137 -3.24 -7.87 18.35
CA PRO A 137 -4.23 -8.96 18.39
C PRO A 137 -5.62 -8.56 17.91
N SER A 138 -5.92 -7.27 17.88
CA SER A 138 -7.21 -6.73 17.40
C SER A 138 -7.13 -6.11 16.00
N ALA A 139 -5.93 -6.05 15.40
CA ALA A 139 -5.76 -5.45 14.07
C ALA A 139 -6.06 -6.46 12.96
N LYS A 140 -6.49 -5.94 11.81
CA LYS A 140 -6.52 -6.69 10.56
C LYS A 140 -5.14 -6.65 9.92
N LEU A 141 -4.56 -7.81 9.66
CA LEU A 141 -3.24 -7.96 9.05
C LEU A 141 -3.39 -8.34 7.59
N PHE A 142 -2.59 -7.71 6.72
CA PHE A 142 -2.60 -7.94 5.28
C PHE A 142 -1.18 -8.02 4.75
N PHE A 143 -0.96 -8.91 3.80
CA PHE A 143 0.30 -8.97 3.08
C PHE A 143 0.08 -8.64 1.60
N PHE A 144 0.95 -7.81 1.02
CA PHE A 144 0.96 -7.52 -0.42
C PHE A 144 2.27 -7.98 -1.01
N ILE A 145 2.18 -8.86 -2.00
CA ILE A 145 3.32 -9.26 -2.82
C ILE A 145 3.49 -8.21 -3.91
N CYS A 146 4.74 -7.85 -4.20
CA CYS A 146 5.04 -6.88 -5.24
C CYS A 146 4.86 -7.49 -6.64
N TRP A 147 4.60 -6.64 -7.64
CA TRP A 147 4.65 -7.01 -9.05
C TRP A 147 6.06 -7.41 -9.48
N THR A 148 6.15 -8.23 -10.52
CA THR A 148 7.41 -8.76 -11.03
C THR A 148 7.78 -8.17 -12.38
N ARG A 149 9.08 -8.14 -12.68
CA ARG A 149 9.63 -7.51 -13.88
C ARG A 149 9.67 -8.43 -15.10
N LYS A 150 10.32 -9.58 -15.01
CA LYS A 150 10.56 -10.54 -16.10
C LYS A 150 10.73 -11.95 -15.55
N ASN A 151 10.52 -12.95 -16.42
CA ASN A 151 10.88 -14.34 -16.17
C ASN A 151 10.49 -14.79 -14.76
N PHE A 152 9.21 -14.65 -14.45
CA PHE A 152 8.72 -14.97 -13.12
C PHE A 152 8.74 -16.46 -12.84
N SER A 153 8.34 -17.28 -13.84
CA SER A 153 8.30 -18.75 -13.69
C SER A 153 9.68 -19.34 -13.46
N GLY A 154 9.82 -20.17 -12.43
CA GLY A 154 11.08 -20.77 -12.01
C GLY A 154 12.09 -19.83 -11.35
N SER A 155 11.74 -18.55 -11.19
CA SER A 155 12.65 -17.54 -10.63
C SER A 155 12.72 -17.56 -9.09
N ALA A 156 13.74 -16.93 -8.53
CA ALA A 156 13.82 -16.65 -7.10
C ALA A 156 12.62 -15.82 -6.61
N ALA A 157 12.10 -14.93 -7.45
CA ALA A 157 10.90 -14.15 -7.12
C ALA A 157 9.66 -15.06 -6.97
N GLU A 158 9.46 -16.02 -7.85
CA GLU A 158 8.35 -16.98 -7.72
C GLU A 158 8.48 -17.83 -6.45
N LYS A 159 9.68 -18.35 -6.16
CA LYS A 159 9.93 -19.11 -4.92
C LYS A 159 9.58 -18.31 -3.67
N VAL A 160 9.95 -17.02 -3.62
CA VAL A 160 9.64 -16.14 -2.49
C VAL A 160 8.14 -15.82 -2.43
N VAL A 161 7.47 -15.64 -3.57
CA VAL A 161 6.01 -15.44 -3.64
C VAL A 161 5.28 -16.65 -3.08
N ASP A 162 5.62 -17.85 -3.55
CA ASP A 162 4.97 -19.08 -3.11
C ASP A 162 5.23 -19.38 -1.63
N ALA A 163 6.46 -19.13 -1.15
CA ALA A 163 6.78 -19.20 0.27
C ALA A 163 5.99 -18.19 1.12
N THR A 164 5.77 -16.98 0.58
CA THR A 164 4.96 -15.96 1.26
C THR A 164 3.51 -16.39 1.38
N LEU A 165 2.92 -16.91 0.31
CA LEU A 165 1.55 -17.44 0.30
C LEU A 165 1.40 -18.59 1.28
N GLU A 166 2.37 -19.54 1.28
CA GLU A 166 2.40 -20.68 2.19
C GLU A 166 2.43 -20.23 3.65
N VAL A 167 3.41 -19.38 4.01
CA VAL A 167 3.60 -18.95 5.40
C VAL A 167 2.42 -18.12 5.90
N CYS A 168 2.00 -17.09 5.14
CA CYS A 168 0.87 -16.26 5.54
C CYS A 168 -0.43 -17.08 5.66
N GLY A 169 -0.62 -18.09 4.81
CA GLY A 169 -1.75 -19.02 4.88
C GLY A 169 -1.81 -19.81 6.20
N ARG A 170 -0.66 -20.19 6.78
CA ARG A 170 -0.60 -20.87 8.10
C ARG A 170 -1.15 -20.01 9.23
N TYR A 171 -1.06 -18.69 9.09
CA TYR A 171 -1.51 -17.70 10.08
C TYR A 171 -2.85 -17.05 9.72
N SER A 172 -3.54 -17.54 8.67
CA SER A 172 -4.77 -16.93 8.15
C SER A 172 -4.64 -15.46 7.77
N ILE A 173 -3.43 -15.00 7.40
CA ILE A 173 -3.19 -13.63 6.94
C ILE A 173 -3.52 -13.54 5.46
N PRO A 174 -4.50 -12.70 5.04
CA PRO A 174 -4.83 -12.51 3.62
C PRO A 174 -3.64 -11.93 2.84
N VAL A 175 -3.39 -12.49 1.65
CA VAL A 175 -2.30 -12.05 0.75
C VAL A 175 -2.86 -11.58 -0.57
N PHE A 176 -2.53 -10.34 -0.97
CA PHE A 176 -2.76 -9.86 -2.33
C PHE A 176 -1.53 -10.17 -3.20
N ASP A 177 -1.65 -11.12 -4.08
CA ASP A 177 -0.59 -11.50 -5.03
C ASP A 177 -0.58 -10.53 -6.23
N ALA A 178 0.10 -9.38 -6.08
CA ALA A 178 0.23 -8.43 -7.17
C ALA A 178 1.20 -8.90 -8.28
N ALA A 179 1.98 -9.94 -8.03
CA ALA A 179 2.82 -10.53 -9.08
C ALA A 179 1.98 -11.21 -10.16
N ARG A 180 0.86 -11.83 -9.78
CA ARG A 180 -0.04 -12.56 -10.69
C ARG A 180 -1.35 -11.83 -10.97
N LYS A 181 -1.81 -10.95 -10.07
CA LYS A 181 -3.15 -10.33 -10.12
C LYS A 181 -3.16 -8.80 -10.06
N GLY A 182 -1.99 -8.16 -9.92
CA GLY A 182 -1.87 -6.72 -9.68
C GLY A 182 -2.17 -5.81 -10.87
N ASN A 183 -2.31 -6.36 -12.07
CA ASN A 183 -2.49 -5.61 -13.32
C ASN A 183 -1.41 -4.52 -13.54
N ILE A 184 -0.19 -4.79 -13.04
CA ILE A 184 1.01 -3.96 -13.18
C ILE A 184 2.00 -4.66 -14.11
N PHE A 185 2.12 -4.17 -15.32
CA PHE A 185 2.93 -4.78 -16.38
C PHE A 185 4.37 -4.28 -16.35
N ALA A 186 5.08 -4.54 -15.27
CA ALA A 186 6.45 -4.07 -15.04
C ALA A 186 7.46 -4.55 -16.09
N GLN A 187 7.16 -5.60 -16.86
CA GLN A 187 7.95 -6.10 -17.99
C GLN A 187 7.85 -5.20 -19.23
N SER A 188 6.78 -4.43 -19.40
CA SER A 188 6.55 -3.57 -20.55
C SER A 188 7.26 -2.22 -20.41
N GLY A 189 8.14 -1.87 -21.35
CA GLY A 189 8.80 -0.55 -21.38
C GLY A 189 7.80 0.59 -21.56
N ALA A 190 6.79 0.42 -22.43
CA ALA A 190 5.73 1.40 -22.63
C ALA A 190 4.91 1.63 -21.34
N PHE A 191 4.61 0.56 -20.62
CA PHE A 191 3.90 0.66 -19.35
C PHE A 191 4.74 1.40 -18.29
N ARG A 192 6.03 1.04 -18.15
CA ARG A 192 6.93 1.70 -17.19
C ARG A 192 7.09 3.19 -17.45
N LYS A 193 7.18 3.60 -18.72
CA LYS A 193 7.29 5.02 -19.11
C LYS A 193 6.14 5.86 -18.53
N ILE A 194 4.96 5.30 -18.37
CA ILE A 194 3.76 6.02 -17.86
C ILE A 194 3.64 5.92 -16.36
N TYR A 195 3.93 4.73 -15.78
CA TYR A 195 3.50 4.38 -14.43
C TYR A 195 4.63 4.16 -13.42
N PHE A 196 5.89 4.23 -13.85
CA PHE A 196 7.04 4.02 -12.97
C PHE A 196 7.82 5.31 -12.73
N GLN A 197 8.53 5.35 -11.59
CA GLN A 197 9.43 6.45 -11.27
C GLN A 197 10.50 6.60 -12.36
N ASN A 198 10.92 7.83 -12.62
CA ASN A 198 11.89 8.13 -13.68
C ASN A 198 11.54 7.48 -15.04
N GLU A 199 10.27 7.45 -15.40
CA GLU A 199 9.76 6.83 -16.64
C GLU A 199 10.21 5.37 -16.84
N GLY A 200 10.58 4.68 -15.78
CA GLY A 200 11.13 3.33 -15.81
C GLY A 200 12.59 3.24 -16.32
N VAL A 201 13.24 4.38 -16.49
CA VAL A 201 14.69 4.44 -16.79
C VAL A 201 15.46 4.18 -15.49
N ASN A 202 16.26 3.11 -15.45
CA ASN A 202 17.00 2.68 -14.28
C ASN A 202 16.15 2.37 -13.02
N ASP A 203 14.80 2.44 -13.13
CA ASP A 203 13.86 2.02 -12.09
C ASP A 203 12.75 1.17 -12.70
N THR A 204 12.85 -0.12 -12.53
CA THR A 204 11.89 -1.09 -13.07
C THR A 204 11.03 -1.71 -11.98
N ALA A 205 11.00 -1.11 -10.80
CA ALA A 205 10.33 -1.63 -9.61
C ALA A 205 9.28 -0.68 -9.03
N HIS A 206 9.57 0.62 -8.96
CA HIS A 206 8.76 1.55 -8.18
C HIS A 206 7.76 2.32 -9.04
N LEU A 207 6.50 2.31 -8.61
CA LEU A 207 5.45 3.11 -9.24
C LEU A 207 5.64 4.59 -8.94
N ASN A 208 5.30 5.44 -9.92
CA ASN A 208 5.09 6.87 -9.71
C ASN A 208 3.65 7.14 -9.22
N ALA A 209 3.28 8.40 -9.03
CA ALA A 209 1.95 8.79 -8.56
C ALA A 209 0.80 8.19 -9.41
N LYS A 210 0.94 8.19 -10.75
CA LYS A 210 -0.06 7.59 -11.67
C LYS A 210 -0.14 6.08 -11.53
N GLY A 211 1.00 5.41 -11.31
CA GLY A 211 1.05 3.97 -11.08
C GLY A 211 0.36 3.59 -9.78
N HIS A 212 0.54 4.39 -8.73
CA HIS A 212 -0.17 4.19 -7.48
C HIS A 212 -1.68 4.45 -7.60
N ASP A 213 -2.10 5.46 -8.39
CA ASP A 213 -3.53 5.69 -8.66
C ASP A 213 -4.17 4.52 -9.41
N ARG A 214 -3.44 3.95 -10.38
CA ARG A 214 -3.89 2.75 -11.10
C ARG A 214 -4.04 1.52 -10.20
N PHE A 215 -3.16 1.35 -9.22
CA PHE A 215 -3.16 0.19 -8.32
C PHE A 215 -4.16 0.32 -7.16
N LEU A 216 -4.48 1.55 -6.76
CA LEU A 216 -5.35 1.85 -5.62
C LEU A 216 -6.69 1.10 -5.64
N PRO A 217 -7.47 1.04 -6.74
CA PRO A 217 -8.76 0.34 -6.74
C PRO A 217 -8.64 -1.15 -6.42
N CYS A 218 -7.61 -1.83 -6.93
CA CYS A 218 -7.37 -3.24 -6.63
C CYS A 218 -7.01 -3.46 -5.16
N ALA A 219 -6.13 -2.61 -4.61
CA ALA A 219 -5.71 -2.69 -3.23
C ALA A 219 -6.85 -2.36 -2.26
N GLU A 220 -7.65 -1.34 -2.57
CA GLU A 220 -8.83 -0.96 -1.79
C GLU A 220 -9.87 -2.07 -1.76
N ALA A 221 -10.22 -2.63 -2.92
CA ALA A 221 -11.17 -3.74 -3.01
C ALA A 221 -10.73 -4.94 -2.16
N PHE A 222 -9.42 -5.24 -2.16
CA PHE A 222 -8.87 -6.31 -1.32
C PHE A 222 -8.94 -5.99 0.18
N LEU A 223 -8.58 -4.77 0.59
CA LEU A 223 -8.61 -4.38 2.01
C LEU A 223 -10.03 -4.33 2.57
N LEU A 224 -11.01 -3.94 1.74
CA LEU A 224 -12.42 -3.83 2.16
C LEU A 224 -13.16 -5.18 2.13
N GLN A 225 -12.56 -6.23 1.57
CA GLN A 225 -13.15 -7.58 1.56
C GLN A 225 -13.16 -8.22 2.95
N TYR A 226 -12.28 -7.81 3.83
CA TYR A 226 -12.08 -8.33 5.18
C TYR A 226 -12.43 -7.25 6.22
#